data_9ec092d7fac8fa3cea63d96d1d1a9b3b
#
_entry.id   9ec092d7fac8fa3cea63d96d1d1a9b3b
#
_cell.length_a   1.000
_cell.length_b   1.000
_cell.length_c   1.000
_cell.angle_alpha   90.00
_cell.angle_beta   90.00
_cell.angle_gamma   90.00
#
_symmetry.space_group_name_H-M   'P 1'
#
loop_
_entity.id
_entity.type
_entity.pdbx_description
1 polymer ?
#
loop_
_entity_poly.entity_id
_entity_poly.type
_entity_poly.pdbx_seq_one_letter_code
_entity_poly.pdbx_strand_id
1 'polypeptide(L)'
;MRPFLRVAGAAIVLGAAVCGGGTANATPGADITAVTLAQAQIPAGLLPFVAGTDLVVREITIAPGGSTGWHYHDGPVFGFIRAGTLTHPGPDCAGPTYHPGDFIYEPEGAWNVHIGRNQGPTPLILDVVYAPPTAHPLFQDAPAPPCA
;
A
#
# COMPACT_ATOMS: atom_id res chain seq x y z
N MET A 1 -20.16 62.23 49.33
CA MET A 1 -19.62 61.87 48.03
C MET A 1 -18.73 60.62 48.17
N ARG A 2 -19.15 59.50 47.64
CA ARG A 2 -18.40 58.22 47.67
C ARG A 2 -17.91 57.93 46.26
N PRO A 3 -16.64 57.61 46.00
CA PRO A 3 -16.16 57.27 44.67
C PRO A 3 -16.50 55.81 44.35
N PHE A 4 -17.04 55.59 43.17
CA PHE A 4 -17.29 54.23 42.60
C PHE A 4 -15.99 53.66 42.04
N LEU A 5 -15.56 52.54 42.60
CA LEU A 5 -14.43 51.75 42.09
C LEU A 5 -14.90 50.93 40.90
N ARG A 6 -14.37 51.18 39.70
CA ARG A 6 -14.59 50.38 38.50
C ARG A 6 -13.60 49.20 38.47
N VAL A 7 -14.11 48.00 38.64
CA VAL A 7 -13.32 46.78 38.42
C VAL A 7 -13.34 46.45 36.93
N ALA A 8 -12.19 46.50 36.27
CA ALA A 8 -12.03 46.04 34.90
C ALA A 8 -11.81 44.52 34.90
N GLY A 9 -12.79 43.79 34.42
CA GLY A 9 -12.67 42.35 34.22
C GLY A 9 -11.81 42.05 32.97
N ALA A 10 -10.67 41.40 33.17
CA ALA A 10 -9.89 40.84 32.04
C ALA A 10 -10.52 39.50 31.62
N ALA A 11 -11.00 39.46 30.37
CA ALA A 11 -11.46 38.21 29.75
C ALA A 11 -10.24 37.45 29.23
N ILE A 12 -9.94 36.30 29.82
CA ILE A 12 -8.94 35.37 29.31
C ILE A 12 -9.63 34.53 28.20
N VAL A 13 -9.20 34.80 26.95
CA VAL A 13 -9.62 33.92 25.81
C VAL A 13 -8.67 32.73 25.79
N LEU A 14 -9.14 31.57 26.23
CA LEU A 14 -8.45 30.30 26.01
C LEU A 14 -8.61 29.94 24.52
N GLY A 15 -7.57 30.16 23.75
CA GLY A 15 -7.47 29.62 22.40
C GLY A 15 -7.28 28.11 22.43
N ALA A 16 -8.34 27.34 22.08
CA ALA A 16 -8.20 25.92 21.83
C ALA A 16 -7.40 25.74 20.53
N ALA A 17 -6.17 25.27 20.65
CA ALA A 17 -5.40 24.79 19.52
C ALA A 17 -6.06 23.50 19.00
N VAL A 18 -6.80 23.58 17.90
CA VAL A 18 -7.28 22.41 17.16
C VAL A 18 -6.06 21.83 16.46
N CYS A 19 -5.47 20.77 17.03
CA CYS A 19 -4.55 19.91 16.28
C CYS A 19 -5.37 19.24 15.18
N GLY A 20 -5.31 19.82 13.96
CA GLY A 20 -5.81 19.19 12.77
C GLY A 20 -5.00 17.92 12.52
N GLY A 21 -5.50 16.78 12.98
CA GLY A 21 -5.03 15.47 12.57
C GLY A 21 -5.31 15.34 11.07
N GLY A 22 -4.33 15.58 10.22
CA GLY A 22 -4.41 15.25 8.81
C GLY A 22 -4.65 13.75 8.69
N THR A 23 -5.80 13.36 8.14
CA THR A 23 -6.02 11.97 7.74
C THR A 23 -5.03 11.67 6.62
N ALA A 24 -4.06 10.78 6.86
CA ALA A 24 -3.22 10.28 5.80
C ALA A 24 -4.12 9.53 4.82
N ASN A 25 -4.25 10.06 3.59
CA ASN A 25 -5.03 9.43 2.54
C ASN A 25 -4.25 8.26 1.95
N ALA A 26 -4.98 7.21 1.57
CA ALA A 26 -4.44 6.13 0.76
C ALA A 26 -3.83 6.68 -0.55
N THR A 27 -2.75 6.08 -1.01
CA THR A 27 -2.05 6.49 -2.23
C THR A 27 -2.36 5.49 -3.34
N PRO A 28 -3.31 5.76 -4.25
CA PRO A 28 -3.63 4.84 -5.34
C PRO A 28 -2.45 4.66 -6.30
N GLY A 29 -2.47 3.56 -7.05
CA GLY A 29 -1.51 3.33 -8.13
C GLY A 29 -1.65 4.37 -9.25
N ALA A 30 -0.54 4.64 -9.93
CA ALA A 30 -0.46 5.55 -11.06
C ALA A 30 0.27 4.89 -12.24
N ASP A 31 -0.21 5.13 -13.47
CA ASP A 31 0.38 4.63 -14.71
C ASP A 31 0.64 3.11 -14.69
N ILE A 32 -0.33 2.37 -14.13
CA ILE A 32 -0.31 0.93 -13.96
C ILE A 32 -1.52 0.29 -14.63
N THR A 33 -1.28 -0.84 -15.27
CA THR A 33 -2.32 -1.70 -15.82
C THR A 33 -2.10 -3.13 -15.36
N ALA A 34 -3.19 -3.91 -15.23
CA ALA A 34 -3.09 -5.29 -14.82
C ALA A 34 -4.14 -6.15 -15.54
N VAL A 35 -3.69 -7.27 -16.08
CA VAL A 35 -4.51 -8.25 -16.78
C VAL A 35 -4.56 -9.54 -15.97
N THR A 36 -5.74 -10.03 -15.65
CA THR A 36 -5.90 -11.34 -15.01
C THR A 36 -5.72 -12.44 -16.06
N LEU A 37 -4.71 -13.27 -15.86
CA LEU A 37 -4.36 -14.38 -16.76
C LEU A 37 -5.09 -15.67 -16.37
N ALA A 38 -5.23 -15.91 -15.06
CA ALA A 38 -5.92 -17.06 -14.50
C ALA A 38 -6.44 -16.76 -13.09
N GLN A 39 -7.49 -17.47 -12.71
CA GLN A 39 -7.97 -17.47 -11.32
C GLN A 39 -8.59 -18.82 -10.96
N ALA A 40 -8.44 -19.21 -9.70
CA ALA A 40 -9.03 -20.42 -9.15
C ALA A 40 -9.32 -20.21 -7.66
N GLN A 41 -10.35 -20.86 -7.15
CA GLN A 41 -10.63 -20.92 -5.72
C GLN A 41 -10.17 -22.29 -5.18
N ILE A 42 -9.38 -22.25 -4.10
CA ILE A 42 -9.01 -23.45 -3.35
C ILE A 42 -9.96 -23.57 -2.17
N PRO A 43 -10.88 -24.58 -2.18
CA PRO A 43 -11.81 -24.78 -1.08
C PRO A 43 -11.10 -25.09 0.23
N ALA A 44 -11.70 -24.66 1.33
CA ALA A 44 -11.27 -25.07 2.67
C ALA A 44 -11.20 -26.60 2.78
N GLY A 45 -10.08 -27.10 3.31
CA GLY A 45 -9.87 -28.54 3.52
C GLY A 45 -9.35 -29.32 2.31
N LEU A 46 -9.20 -28.71 1.13
CA LEU A 46 -8.56 -29.39 0.01
C LEU A 46 -7.06 -29.61 0.23
N LEU A 47 -6.40 -28.62 0.82
CA LEU A 47 -5.01 -28.69 1.27
C LEU A 47 -4.94 -28.37 2.76
N PRO A 48 -4.14 -29.08 3.55
CA PRO A 48 -4.14 -28.96 5.02
C PRO A 48 -3.73 -27.56 5.54
N PHE A 49 -3.13 -26.72 4.69
CA PHE A 49 -2.59 -25.39 5.08
C PHE A 49 -3.19 -24.24 4.27
N VAL A 50 -4.11 -24.50 3.35
CA VAL A 50 -4.70 -23.49 2.45
C VAL A 50 -6.21 -23.64 2.49
N ALA A 51 -6.83 -23.06 3.51
CA ALA A 51 -8.27 -23.10 3.66
C ALA A 51 -8.90 -21.82 3.12
N GLY A 52 -9.78 -21.96 2.11
CA GLY A 52 -10.54 -20.83 1.56
C GLY A 52 -9.64 -19.74 0.98
N THR A 53 -8.84 -20.07 -0.03
CA THR A 53 -7.92 -19.16 -0.70
C THR A 53 -8.31 -18.94 -2.15
N ASP A 54 -8.31 -17.71 -2.60
CA ASP A 54 -8.43 -17.36 -4.01
C ASP A 54 -7.03 -17.22 -4.62
N LEU A 55 -6.72 -18.01 -5.64
CA LEU A 55 -5.50 -17.84 -6.43
C LEU A 55 -5.80 -16.98 -7.64
N VAL A 56 -5.08 -15.88 -7.80
CA VAL A 56 -5.24 -14.98 -8.95
C VAL A 56 -3.88 -14.70 -9.55
N VAL A 57 -3.71 -15.05 -10.83
CA VAL A 57 -2.49 -14.77 -11.59
C VAL A 57 -2.73 -13.55 -12.46
N ARG A 58 -1.86 -12.55 -12.36
CA ARG A 58 -1.94 -11.33 -13.15
C ARG A 58 -0.61 -10.99 -13.80
N GLU A 59 -0.67 -10.45 -15.00
CA GLU A 59 0.40 -9.66 -15.58
C GLU A 59 0.16 -8.18 -15.21
N ILE A 60 1.16 -7.56 -14.63
CA ILE A 60 1.13 -6.14 -14.28
C ILE A 60 2.15 -5.40 -15.12
N THR A 61 1.73 -4.29 -15.71
CA THR A 61 2.62 -3.37 -16.44
C THR A 61 2.58 -2.01 -15.76
N ILE A 62 3.76 -1.51 -15.37
CA ILE A 62 3.94 -0.17 -14.81
C ILE A 62 4.77 0.65 -15.79
N ALA A 63 4.19 1.74 -16.30
CA ALA A 63 4.88 2.64 -17.20
C ALA A 63 6.05 3.37 -16.50
N PRO A 64 7.03 3.93 -17.22
CA PRO A 64 8.07 4.77 -16.64
C PRO A 64 7.48 5.88 -15.77
N GLY A 65 7.96 6.01 -14.53
CA GLY A 65 7.44 6.96 -13.54
C GLY A 65 6.22 6.48 -12.77
N GLY A 66 5.60 5.38 -13.18
CA GLY A 66 4.41 4.82 -12.53
C GLY A 66 4.71 4.04 -11.25
N SER A 67 3.65 3.70 -10.51
CA SER A 67 3.73 2.97 -9.25
C SER A 67 2.45 2.21 -8.91
N THR A 68 2.58 1.23 -8.01
CA THR A 68 1.42 0.52 -7.43
C THR A 68 0.60 1.38 -6.45
N GLY A 69 1.15 2.50 -5.94
CA GLY A 69 0.68 3.13 -4.72
C GLY A 69 1.13 2.35 -3.48
N TRP A 70 1.08 2.98 -2.31
CA TRP A 70 1.33 2.30 -1.04
C TRP A 70 0.16 1.38 -0.71
N HIS A 71 0.47 0.11 -0.46
CA HIS A 71 -0.55 -0.92 -0.20
C HIS A 71 0.02 -2.07 0.63
N TYR A 72 -0.84 -2.99 1.02
CA TYR A 72 -0.50 -4.27 1.64
C TYR A 72 -1.45 -5.37 1.14
N HIS A 73 -1.17 -6.61 1.50
CA HIS A 73 -1.95 -7.78 1.10
C HIS A 73 -2.51 -8.53 2.31
N ASP A 74 -3.72 -9.11 2.16
CA ASP A 74 -4.34 -9.97 3.17
C ASP A 74 -3.88 -11.44 3.07
N GLY A 75 -3.15 -11.79 2.03
CA GLY A 75 -2.52 -13.08 1.82
C GLY A 75 -1.20 -12.92 1.08
N PRO A 76 -0.34 -13.94 1.05
CA PRO A 76 0.98 -13.86 0.44
C PRO A 76 0.89 -13.59 -1.07
N VAL A 77 1.88 -12.86 -1.57
CA VAL A 77 2.03 -12.56 -2.99
C VAL A 77 3.41 -13.02 -3.47
N PHE A 78 3.42 -13.61 -4.65
CA PHE A 78 4.62 -14.09 -5.33
C PHE A 78 4.74 -13.40 -6.68
N GLY A 79 5.85 -12.72 -6.91
CA GLY A 79 6.11 -11.97 -8.15
C GLY A 79 7.33 -12.48 -8.87
N PHE A 80 7.35 -12.26 -10.19
CA PHE A 80 8.49 -12.52 -11.06
C PHE A 80 8.66 -11.36 -12.03
N ILE A 81 9.86 -10.78 -12.08
CA ILE A 81 10.16 -9.67 -12.99
C ILE A 81 10.45 -10.23 -14.38
N ARG A 82 9.64 -9.87 -15.36
CA ARG A 82 9.83 -10.23 -16.77
C ARG A 82 10.65 -9.21 -17.53
N ALA A 83 10.43 -7.91 -17.27
CA ALA A 83 11.13 -6.81 -17.94
C ALA A 83 11.15 -5.56 -17.06
N GLY A 84 12.08 -4.66 -17.31
CA GLY A 84 12.23 -3.41 -16.56
C GLY A 84 12.89 -3.61 -15.22
N THR A 85 12.74 -2.62 -14.34
CA THR A 85 13.35 -2.61 -13.00
C THR A 85 12.34 -2.14 -11.99
N LEU A 86 12.13 -2.91 -10.92
CA LEU A 86 11.23 -2.58 -9.81
C LEU A 86 12.03 -2.07 -8.63
N THR A 87 11.76 -0.84 -8.18
CA THR A 87 12.18 -0.35 -6.86
C THR A 87 11.04 -0.61 -5.88
N HIS A 88 11.32 -1.31 -4.77
CA HIS A 88 10.28 -1.86 -3.89
C HIS A 88 10.52 -1.54 -2.41
N PRO A 89 10.37 -0.25 -2.00
CA PRO A 89 10.52 0.14 -0.61
C PRO A 89 9.36 -0.33 0.27
N GLY A 90 9.71 -0.76 1.48
CA GLY A 90 8.80 -1.18 2.54
C GLY A 90 8.43 -0.06 3.51
N PRO A 91 7.94 -0.40 4.73
CA PRO A 91 7.41 0.56 5.69
C PRO A 91 8.46 1.51 6.29
N ASP A 92 9.74 1.20 6.15
CA ASP A 92 10.88 2.05 6.52
C ASP A 92 11.42 2.88 5.36
N CYS A 93 10.73 2.91 4.21
CA CYS A 93 11.12 3.52 2.95
C CYS A 93 12.43 2.98 2.34
N ALA A 94 12.97 1.92 2.89
CA ALA A 94 14.07 1.15 2.32
C ALA A 94 13.53 -0.11 1.64
N GLY A 95 14.28 -0.62 0.67
CA GLY A 95 13.88 -1.85 0.00
C GLY A 95 14.77 -2.20 -1.18
N PRO A 96 14.64 -3.43 -1.67
CA PRO A 96 15.42 -3.92 -2.78
C PRO A 96 15.02 -3.28 -4.11
N THR A 97 15.91 -3.43 -5.06
CA THR A 97 15.64 -3.23 -6.48
C THR A 97 15.72 -4.57 -7.16
N TYR A 98 14.68 -4.91 -7.92
CA TYR A 98 14.58 -6.17 -8.64
C TYR A 98 14.74 -5.96 -10.15
N HIS A 99 15.35 -6.94 -10.82
CA HIS A 99 15.67 -6.95 -12.25
C HIS A 99 15.01 -8.15 -12.95
N PRO A 100 14.98 -8.20 -14.27
CA PRO A 100 14.44 -9.35 -15.00
C PRO A 100 15.08 -10.67 -14.55
N GLY A 101 14.24 -11.64 -14.21
CA GLY A 101 14.62 -12.92 -13.65
C GLY A 101 14.55 -13.02 -12.13
N ASP A 102 14.40 -11.90 -11.43
CA ASP A 102 14.27 -11.91 -9.97
C ASP A 102 12.86 -12.34 -9.53
N PHE A 103 12.83 -13.04 -8.41
CA PHE A 103 11.62 -13.47 -7.72
C PHE A 103 11.35 -12.55 -6.53
N ILE A 104 10.08 -12.24 -6.29
CA ILE A 104 9.60 -11.39 -5.21
C ILE A 104 8.68 -12.21 -4.32
N TYR A 105 8.83 -12.06 -3.02
CA TYR A 105 7.87 -12.51 -2.03
C TYR A 105 7.41 -11.33 -1.19
N GLU A 106 6.09 -11.13 -1.12
CA GLU A 106 5.44 -10.11 -0.30
C GLU A 106 4.59 -10.82 0.74
N PRO A 107 4.99 -10.75 2.03
CA PRO A 107 4.21 -11.35 3.10
C PRO A 107 2.93 -10.55 3.34
N GLU A 108 1.92 -11.23 3.85
CA GLU A 108 0.64 -10.63 4.24
C GLU A 108 0.76 -9.72 5.47
N GLY A 109 -0.23 -8.84 5.62
CA GLY A 109 -0.47 -8.03 6.81
C GLY A 109 -0.19 -6.54 6.65
N ALA A 110 -0.98 -5.73 7.35
CA ALA A 110 -0.93 -4.27 7.27
C ALA A 110 0.40 -3.67 7.78
N TRP A 111 1.24 -4.42 8.46
CA TRP A 111 2.60 -4.00 8.86
C TRP A 111 3.62 -4.12 7.72
N ASN A 112 3.26 -4.80 6.62
CA ASN A 112 4.08 -4.95 5.43
C ASN A 112 3.68 -3.99 4.31
N VAL A 113 3.31 -2.75 4.67
CA VAL A 113 3.00 -1.71 3.69
C VAL A 113 4.22 -1.46 2.79
N HIS A 114 4.00 -1.48 1.49
CA HIS A 114 5.05 -1.30 0.50
C HIS A 114 4.52 -0.60 -0.75
N ILE A 115 5.43 -0.24 -1.64
CA ILE A 115 5.12 0.35 -2.95
C ILE A 115 6.07 -0.20 -4.01
N GLY A 116 5.53 -0.58 -5.17
CA GLY A 116 6.31 -0.88 -6.36
C GLY A 116 6.44 0.36 -7.24
N ARG A 117 7.65 0.75 -7.64
CA ARG A 117 7.90 1.90 -8.52
C ARG A 117 8.71 1.50 -9.72
N ASN A 118 8.32 2.01 -10.89
CA ASN A 118 9.16 1.96 -12.08
C ASN A 118 9.91 3.29 -12.22
N GLN A 119 11.14 3.35 -11.74
CA GLN A 119 12.02 4.51 -11.89
C GLN A 119 12.92 4.42 -13.15
N GLY A 120 12.77 3.35 -13.93
CA GLY A 120 13.51 3.13 -15.17
C GLY A 120 12.86 3.82 -16.38
N PRO A 121 13.56 3.80 -17.53
CA PRO A 121 13.09 4.44 -18.76
C PRO A 121 12.18 3.55 -19.62
N THR A 122 12.02 2.27 -19.27
CA THR A 122 11.21 1.29 -20.02
C THR A 122 10.08 0.74 -19.15
N PRO A 123 9.01 0.19 -19.74
CA PRO A 123 7.95 -0.46 -18.96
C PRO A 123 8.52 -1.58 -18.08
N LEU A 124 8.03 -1.64 -16.85
CA LEU A 124 8.22 -2.73 -15.91
C LEU A 124 7.08 -3.73 -16.10
N ILE A 125 7.39 -5.01 -16.29
CA ILE A 125 6.41 -6.08 -16.46
C ILE A 125 6.67 -7.15 -15.40
N LEU A 126 5.61 -7.49 -14.63
CA LEU A 126 5.64 -8.52 -13.59
C LEU A 126 4.54 -9.56 -13.86
N ASP A 127 4.86 -10.83 -13.65
CA ASP A 127 3.85 -11.87 -13.42
C ASP A 127 3.69 -12.06 -11.91
N VAL A 128 2.45 -11.98 -11.42
CA VAL A 128 2.16 -11.99 -9.97
C VAL A 128 1.09 -13.01 -9.66
N VAL A 129 1.32 -13.81 -8.63
CA VAL A 129 0.34 -14.74 -8.06
C VAL A 129 -0.08 -14.21 -6.69
N TYR A 130 -1.34 -13.86 -6.56
CA TYR A 130 -1.99 -13.49 -5.30
C TYR A 130 -2.65 -14.71 -4.68
N ALA A 131 -2.56 -14.83 -3.36
CA ALA A 131 -3.21 -15.90 -2.60
C ALA A 131 -3.95 -15.35 -1.37
N PRO A 132 -4.88 -14.38 -1.53
CA PRO A 132 -5.66 -13.87 -0.41
C PRO A 132 -6.64 -14.92 0.12
N PRO A 133 -7.12 -14.79 1.37
CA PRO A 133 -8.27 -15.52 1.85
C PRO A 133 -9.47 -15.27 0.92
N THR A 134 -10.36 -16.28 0.81
CA THR A 134 -11.54 -16.19 -0.06
C THR A 134 -12.36 -14.93 0.20
N ALA A 135 -12.77 -14.25 -0.86
CA ALA A 135 -13.52 -13.00 -0.86
C ALA A 135 -12.77 -11.79 -0.29
N HIS A 136 -11.46 -11.86 -0.06
CA HIS A 136 -10.64 -10.70 0.23
C HIS A 136 -10.15 -10.03 -1.06
N PRO A 137 -9.89 -8.71 -1.04
CA PRO A 137 -9.28 -8.03 -2.18
C PRO A 137 -7.84 -8.50 -2.40
N LEU A 138 -7.32 -8.28 -3.62
CA LEU A 138 -5.94 -8.65 -3.94
C LEU A 138 -4.91 -7.78 -3.22
N PHE A 139 -5.28 -6.55 -2.89
CA PHE A 139 -4.48 -5.59 -2.12
C PHE A 139 -5.41 -4.59 -1.44
N GLN A 140 -4.88 -3.90 -0.45
CA GLN A 140 -5.53 -2.80 0.24
C GLN A 140 -4.66 -1.56 0.18
N ASP A 141 -5.20 -0.45 -0.32
CA ASP A 141 -4.51 0.83 -0.35
C ASP A 141 -4.18 1.30 1.07
N ALA A 142 -3.01 1.87 1.24
CA ALA A 142 -2.52 2.35 2.52
C ALA A 142 -2.00 3.78 2.42
N PRO A 143 -1.95 4.51 3.54
CA PRO A 143 -1.21 5.76 3.62
C PRO A 143 0.29 5.52 3.42
N ALA A 144 0.97 6.50 2.83
CA ALA A 144 2.41 6.49 2.78
C ALA A 144 3.01 6.49 4.22
N PRO A 145 4.09 5.72 4.47
CA PRO A 145 4.82 5.81 5.74
C PRO A 145 5.37 7.21 5.98
N PRO A 146 5.64 7.59 7.25
CA PRO A 146 6.13 8.94 7.58
C PRO A 146 7.48 9.32 6.95
N CYS A 147 8.22 8.33 6.47
CA CYS A 147 9.52 8.51 5.80
C CYS A 147 9.41 8.69 4.27
N ALA A 148 8.21 8.59 3.68
CA ALA A 148 8.01 8.65 2.23
C ALA A 148 7.83 10.07 1.69
#